data_6b4babbb9faa049249264eff93fdc124
#
_entry.id   6b4babbb9faa049249264eff93fdc124
#
_cell.length_a   1.000
_cell.length_b   1.000
_cell.length_c   1.000
_cell.angle_alpha   90.00
_cell.angle_beta   90.00
_cell.angle_gamma   90.00
#
_symmetry.space_group_name_H-M   'P 1'
#
loop_
_entity.id
_entity.type
_entity.pdbx_description
1 polymer ?
#
loop_
_entity_poly.entity_id
_entity_poly.type
_entity_poly.pdbx_seq_one_letter_code
_entity_poly.pdbx_strand_id
1 'polypeptide(L)'
;MKFLKPLLLAVVVGGLAFAFWPAKKPVRAGASSSESRAEKRDIRETVEAAGFVRAVIFSSIRAQVSGPILKLHVQTGDMVKKDQILVELDPVLANADEEQARRTVQLQTFTLERLERDLRRVEVLVKKNFVSEREVLDHRTAYEVAKLQRDIAQAKLDTAVEMVRRTIIRAPHDGQVSDCTVLVGQIVIGAQSINNGTPLMTVSDTSVLRVDVNLNEFAATRVDLGKDAVVTFDSIPGLRKPGKITFMTPFGTADLKVPDLRVFPTQVSFTAGDGVRPGISGNVTVTVDSVKGCIAVPVSAVFIDGADRLVYVRAADGEWEARKVTLGLSDASWTQVKEGVALGEVVSLIRPALTR
;
A
#
# COMPACT_ATOMS: atom_id res chain seq x y z
N MET A 1 69.66 32.10 -43.87
CA MET A 1 68.66 33.17 -43.57
C MET A 1 67.27 32.89 -44.15
N LYS A 2 66.70 31.68 -44.07
CA LYS A 2 65.35 31.39 -44.63
C LYS A 2 64.36 30.83 -43.64
N PHE A 3 64.68 30.73 -42.33
CA PHE A 3 63.79 30.15 -41.28
C PHE A 3 63.23 31.20 -40.30
N LEU A 4 63.55 32.46 -40.42
CA LEU A 4 63.15 33.54 -39.51
C LEU A 4 61.77 34.16 -39.81
N LYS A 5 61.27 34.07 -41.05
CA LYS A 5 60.01 34.67 -41.47
C LYS A 5 58.75 33.96 -41.00
N PRO A 6 58.68 32.63 -40.96
CA PRO A 6 57.46 31.96 -40.44
C PRO A 6 57.24 32.08 -38.93
N LEU A 7 58.33 32.26 -38.15
CA LEU A 7 58.25 32.42 -36.71
C LEU A 7 57.62 33.75 -36.29
N LEU A 8 57.91 34.83 -36.99
CA LEU A 8 57.39 36.15 -36.68
C LEU A 8 55.91 36.29 -37.05
N LEU A 9 55.44 35.57 -38.07
CA LEU A 9 54.02 35.54 -38.44
C LEU A 9 53.20 34.77 -37.44
N ALA A 10 53.71 33.66 -36.85
CA ALA A 10 53.04 32.87 -35.85
C ALA A 10 52.85 33.60 -34.51
N VAL A 11 53.82 34.48 -34.15
CA VAL A 11 53.74 35.31 -32.93
C VAL A 11 52.69 36.40 -33.05
N VAL A 12 52.57 37.04 -34.26
CA VAL A 12 51.57 38.09 -34.47
C VAL A 12 50.16 37.54 -34.56
N VAL A 13 49.95 36.36 -35.16
CA VAL A 13 48.65 35.73 -35.23
C VAL A 13 48.22 35.16 -33.85
N GLY A 14 49.17 34.62 -33.09
CA GLY A 14 48.90 34.15 -31.68
C GLY A 14 48.56 35.30 -30.73
N GLY A 15 49.23 36.47 -30.89
CA GLY A 15 48.96 37.70 -30.12
C GLY A 15 47.60 38.31 -30.42
N LEU A 16 47.16 38.29 -31.64
CA LEU A 16 45.85 38.81 -32.09
C LEU A 16 44.70 37.83 -31.61
N ALA A 17 44.93 36.53 -31.61
CA ALA A 17 43.97 35.55 -31.10
C ALA A 17 43.77 35.63 -29.54
N PHE A 18 44.82 36.02 -28.80
CA PHE A 18 44.73 36.23 -27.36
C PHE A 18 44.03 37.55 -27.00
N ALA A 19 44.11 38.59 -27.85
CA ALA A 19 43.42 39.87 -27.62
C ALA A 19 41.89 39.79 -27.92
N PHE A 20 41.43 38.79 -28.72
CA PHE A 20 40.03 38.56 -29.02
C PHE A 20 39.40 37.40 -28.19
N TRP A 21 40.12 36.86 -27.18
CA TRP A 21 39.49 35.92 -26.28
C TRP A 21 38.43 36.65 -25.48
N PRO A 22 37.11 36.29 -25.59
CA PRO A 22 36.09 36.96 -24.82
C PRO A 22 36.39 36.66 -23.33
N ALA A 23 36.79 37.69 -22.60
CA ALA A 23 36.96 37.60 -21.15
C ALA A 23 35.62 37.06 -20.60
N LYS A 24 35.63 35.80 -20.08
CA LYS A 24 34.49 35.26 -19.32
C LYS A 24 34.16 36.30 -18.28
N LYS A 25 33.05 37.03 -18.48
CA LYS A 25 32.49 37.90 -17.43
C LYS A 25 32.40 37.02 -16.19
N PRO A 26 32.97 37.46 -15.07
CA PRO A 26 32.77 36.71 -13.83
C PRO A 26 31.27 36.61 -13.65
N VAL A 27 30.75 35.37 -13.60
CA VAL A 27 29.42 35.10 -13.10
C VAL A 27 29.43 35.70 -11.70
N ARG A 28 28.80 36.83 -11.51
CA ARG A 28 28.48 37.34 -10.20
C ARG A 28 27.70 36.22 -9.54
N ALA A 29 28.38 35.44 -8.72
CA ALA A 29 27.71 34.67 -7.70
C ALA A 29 26.75 35.66 -7.05
N GLY A 30 25.45 35.45 -7.18
CA GLY A 30 24.47 36.32 -6.57
C GLY A 30 24.90 36.53 -5.14
N ALA A 31 25.18 37.79 -4.80
CA ALA A 31 25.43 38.14 -3.40
C ALA A 31 24.26 37.56 -2.63
N SER A 32 24.45 36.53 -1.86
CA SER A 32 23.49 36.08 -0.87
C SER A 32 23.29 37.32 0.00
N SER A 33 22.15 38.01 -0.21
CA SER A 33 21.83 39.18 0.57
C SER A 33 21.84 38.70 2.02
N SER A 34 22.74 39.25 2.81
CA SER A 34 22.81 38.98 4.25
C SER A 34 21.57 39.47 4.99
N GLU A 35 20.58 39.92 4.27
CA GLU A 35 19.35 40.56 4.73
C GLU A 35 18.13 39.97 4.01
N SER A 36 17.03 39.85 4.76
CA SER A 36 15.73 39.49 4.22
C SER A 36 14.65 40.38 4.86
N ARG A 37 13.45 40.38 4.31
CA ARG A 37 12.34 41.11 4.90
C ARG A 37 11.34 40.16 5.52
N ALA A 38 10.73 40.59 6.63
CA ALA A 38 9.58 39.92 7.20
C ALA A 38 8.38 40.09 6.27
N GLU A 39 7.87 38.98 5.76
CA GLU A 39 6.80 38.94 4.77
C GLU A 39 5.56 38.25 5.32
N LYS A 40 4.41 38.56 4.72
CA LYS A 40 3.17 37.85 5.01
C LYS A 40 3.13 36.58 4.16
N ARG A 41 3.15 35.42 4.83
CA ARG A 41 3.18 34.13 4.16
C ARG A 41 2.24 33.12 4.81
N ASP A 42 1.88 32.11 4.02
CA ASP A 42 1.24 30.91 4.54
C ASP A 42 2.34 29.90 4.89
N ILE A 43 2.39 29.48 6.13
CA ILE A 43 3.34 28.47 6.60
C ILE A 43 2.57 27.18 6.82
N ARG A 44 3.14 26.08 6.30
CA ARG A 44 2.63 24.73 6.49
C ARG A 44 3.73 23.86 7.06
N GLU A 45 3.47 23.35 8.23
CA GLU A 45 4.35 22.34 8.79
C GLU A 45 4.00 20.98 8.20
N THR A 46 4.98 20.36 7.54
CA THR A 46 4.81 19.08 6.84
C THR A 46 5.75 18.04 7.40
N VAL A 47 5.27 16.82 7.43
CA VAL A 47 6.06 15.63 7.72
C VAL A 47 6.16 14.82 6.45
N GLU A 48 7.38 14.38 6.13
CA GLU A 48 7.66 13.57 4.96
C GLU A 48 8.09 12.17 5.38
N ALA A 49 7.57 11.16 4.67
CA ALA A 49 7.96 9.78 4.87
C ALA A 49 7.98 9.04 3.53
N ALA A 50 9.03 8.26 3.32
CA ALA A 50 9.17 7.39 2.15
C ALA A 50 8.58 6.00 2.43
N GLY A 51 8.02 5.39 1.39
CA GLY A 51 7.45 4.06 1.47
C GLY A 51 7.23 3.42 0.12
N PHE A 52 6.44 2.34 0.10
CA PHE A 52 6.16 1.59 -1.12
C PHE A 52 4.65 1.58 -1.41
N VAL A 53 4.34 1.71 -2.69
CA VAL A 53 2.97 1.61 -3.19
C VAL A 53 2.53 0.15 -3.17
N ARG A 54 1.34 -0.10 -2.62
CA ARG A 54 0.69 -1.41 -2.61
C ARG A 54 -0.77 -1.29 -3.02
N ALA A 55 -1.33 -2.36 -3.54
CA ALA A 55 -2.78 -2.44 -3.72
C ALA A 55 -3.48 -2.49 -2.35
N VAL A 56 -4.63 -1.83 -2.22
CA VAL A 56 -5.44 -1.91 -1.00
C VAL A 56 -6.06 -3.29 -0.87
N ILE A 57 -6.60 -3.82 -1.97
CA ILE A 57 -7.19 -5.15 -2.05
C ILE A 57 -6.28 -6.04 -2.89
N PHE A 58 -5.83 -7.13 -2.31
CA PHE A 58 -5.12 -8.19 -3.03
C PHE A 58 -5.54 -9.55 -2.48
N SER A 59 -5.63 -10.53 -3.36
CA SER A 59 -5.96 -11.90 -3.00
C SER A 59 -4.87 -12.85 -3.48
N SER A 60 -4.22 -13.52 -2.54
CA SER A 60 -3.32 -14.64 -2.85
C SER A 60 -4.15 -15.90 -3.07
N ILE A 61 -4.27 -16.31 -4.32
CA ILE A 61 -5.04 -17.47 -4.74
C ILE A 61 -4.19 -18.71 -4.55
N ARG A 62 -4.73 -19.68 -3.81
CA ARG A 62 -4.06 -20.94 -3.49
C ARG A 62 -4.90 -22.12 -3.95
N ALA A 63 -4.23 -23.22 -4.29
CA ALA A 63 -4.90 -24.47 -4.60
C ALA A 63 -5.66 -24.98 -3.37
N GLN A 64 -6.93 -25.35 -3.56
CA GLN A 64 -7.75 -25.95 -2.51
C GLN A 64 -7.86 -27.48 -2.68
N VAL A 65 -7.60 -27.97 -3.90
CA VAL A 65 -7.59 -29.37 -4.27
C VAL A 65 -6.23 -29.70 -4.89
N SER A 66 -5.73 -30.91 -4.63
CA SER A 66 -4.47 -31.37 -5.21
C SER A 66 -4.70 -31.95 -6.61
N GLY A 67 -3.79 -31.67 -7.51
CA GLY A 67 -3.83 -32.21 -8.88
C GLY A 67 -2.86 -31.51 -9.82
N PRO A 68 -2.64 -32.03 -11.03
CA PRO A 68 -1.87 -31.36 -12.06
C PRO A 68 -2.68 -30.22 -12.68
N ILE A 69 -2.00 -29.16 -13.08
CA ILE A 69 -2.59 -28.02 -13.81
C ILE A 69 -2.80 -28.45 -15.27
N LEU A 70 -4.05 -28.48 -15.74
CA LEU A 70 -4.39 -28.76 -17.13
C LEU A 70 -4.23 -27.52 -18.01
N LYS A 71 -4.77 -26.39 -17.53
CA LYS A 71 -4.78 -25.13 -18.28
C LYS A 71 -4.55 -23.94 -17.37
N LEU A 72 -3.82 -22.98 -17.89
CA LEU A 72 -3.61 -21.67 -17.32
C LEU A 72 -4.19 -20.65 -18.32
N HIS A 73 -5.23 -19.90 -17.90
CA HIS A 73 -5.96 -19.00 -18.78
C HIS A 73 -5.46 -17.57 -18.74
N VAL A 74 -4.58 -17.25 -17.80
CA VAL A 74 -4.08 -15.89 -17.55
C VAL A 74 -2.57 -15.91 -17.32
N GLN A 75 -1.93 -14.79 -17.62
CA GLN A 75 -0.52 -14.55 -17.36
C GLN A 75 -0.33 -13.36 -16.41
N THR A 76 0.88 -13.21 -15.88
CA THR A 76 1.25 -12.04 -15.09
C THR A 76 1.06 -10.77 -15.91
N GLY A 77 0.30 -9.81 -15.38
CA GLY A 77 -0.03 -8.57 -16.04
C GLY A 77 -1.44 -8.50 -16.63
N ASP A 78 -2.13 -9.63 -16.80
CA ASP A 78 -3.48 -9.65 -17.35
C ASP A 78 -4.52 -9.04 -16.41
N MET A 79 -5.49 -8.34 -17.01
CA MET A 79 -6.68 -7.85 -16.29
C MET A 79 -7.73 -8.96 -16.24
N VAL A 80 -8.25 -9.21 -15.05
CA VAL A 80 -9.26 -10.25 -14.81
C VAL A 80 -10.51 -9.66 -14.16
N LYS A 81 -11.65 -10.27 -14.46
CA LYS A 81 -12.94 -9.93 -13.84
C LYS A 81 -13.29 -10.95 -12.78
N LYS A 82 -14.10 -10.55 -11.83
CA LYS A 82 -14.69 -11.45 -10.83
C LYS A 82 -15.31 -12.67 -11.51
N ASP A 83 -15.12 -13.85 -10.92
CA ASP A 83 -15.58 -15.16 -11.39
C ASP A 83 -14.95 -15.63 -12.72
N GLN A 84 -14.03 -14.88 -13.33
CA GLN A 84 -13.26 -15.33 -14.49
C GLN A 84 -12.41 -16.53 -14.12
N ILE A 85 -12.37 -17.54 -15.00
CA ILE A 85 -11.54 -18.76 -14.84
C ILE A 85 -10.06 -18.37 -14.99
N LEU A 86 -9.25 -18.75 -14.02
CA LEU A 86 -7.82 -18.48 -13.98
C LEU A 86 -7.00 -19.75 -14.27
N VAL A 87 -7.34 -20.83 -13.55
CA VAL A 87 -6.62 -22.11 -13.62
C VAL A 87 -7.64 -23.25 -13.63
N GLU A 88 -7.38 -24.28 -14.44
CA GLU A 88 -8.09 -25.55 -14.42
C GLU A 88 -7.14 -26.64 -13.98
N LEU A 89 -7.50 -27.33 -12.90
CA LEU A 89 -6.83 -28.56 -12.45
C LEU A 89 -7.47 -29.78 -13.10
N ASP A 90 -6.75 -30.89 -13.12
CA ASP A 90 -7.30 -32.17 -13.58
C ASP A 90 -8.40 -32.65 -12.62
N PRO A 91 -9.66 -32.76 -13.08
CA PRO A 91 -10.78 -33.15 -12.25
C PRO A 91 -10.95 -34.69 -12.14
N VAL A 92 -10.10 -35.51 -12.77
CA VAL A 92 -10.32 -36.97 -12.88
C VAL A 92 -10.54 -37.62 -11.52
N LEU A 93 -9.70 -37.30 -10.53
CA LEU A 93 -9.82 -37.86 -9.18
C LEU A 93 -11.06 -37.34 -8.46
N ALA A 94 -11.30 -36.03 -8.52
CA ALA A 94 -12.46 -35.41 -7.90
C ALA A 94 -13.79 -35.89 -8.50
N ASN A 95 -13.85 -36.11 -9.82
CA ASN A 95 -15.01 -36.69 -10.49
C ASN A 95 -15.26 -38.14 -10.09
N ALA A 96 -14.20 -38.93 -9.90
CA ALA A 96 -14.32 -40.32 -9.42
C ALA A 96 -14.90 -40.35 -7.99
N ASP A 97 -14.45 -39.48 -7.10
CA ASP A 97 -14.96 -39.36 -5.72
C ASP A 97 -16.44 -38.89 -5.71
N GLU A 98 -16.80 -37.94 -6.57
CA GLU A 98 -18.20 -37.50 -6.73
C GLU A 98 -19.09 -38.67 -7.19
N GLU A 99 -18.68 -39.39 -8.22
CA GLU A 99 -19.46 -40.52 -8.73
C GLU A 99 -19.62 -41.62 -7.68
N GLN A 100 -18.57 -41.95 -6.92
CA GLN A 100 -18.65 -42.88 -5.80
C GLN A 100 -19.65 -42.41 -4.73
N ALA A 101 -19.59 -41.13 -4.33
CA ALA A 101 -20.53 -40.57 -3.35
C ALA A 101 -21.97 -40.61 -3.89
N ARG A 102 -22.18 -40.31 -5.17
CA ARG A 102 -23.48 -40.35 -5.85
C ARG A 102 -24.07 -41.76 -5.82
N ARG A 103 -23.26 -42.79 -6.12
CA ARG A 103 -23.71 -44.19 -6.03
C ARG A 103 -24.05 -44.59 -4.61
N THR A 104 -23.34 -44.08 -3.61
CA THR A 104 -23.65 -44.31 -2.20
C THR A 104 -25.00 -43.70 -1.83
N VAL A 105 -25.32 -42.50 -2.26
CA VAL A 105 -26.64 -41.87 -2.05
C VAL A 105 -27.75 -42.74 -2.69
N GLN A 106 -27.55 -43.21 -3.93
CA GLN A 106 -28.53 -44.09 -4.59
C GLN A 106 -28.79 -45.38 -3.77
N LEU A 107 -27.73 -46.03 -3.28
CA LEU A 107 -27.85 -47.23 -2.47
C LEU A 107 -28.67 -46.98 -1.16
N GLN A 108 -28.34 -45.88 -0.46
CA GLN A 108 -29.06 -45.53 0.77
C GLN A 108 -30.52 -45.12 0.49
N THR A 109 -30.78 -44.48 -0.64
CA THR A 109 -32.13 -44.11 -1.08
C THR A 109 -32.97 -45.39 -1.30
N PHE A 110 -32.46 -46.39 -2.02
CA PHE A 110 -33.17 -47.65 -2.22
C PHE A 110 -33.42 -48.41 -0.88
N THR A 111 -32.45 -48.35 0.02
CA THR A 111 -32.60 -48.92 1.35
C THR A 111 -33.71 -48.24 2.13
N LEU A 112 -33.72 -46.91 2.12
CA LEU A 112 -34.77 -46.10 2.76
C LEU A 112 -36.16 -46.42 2.20
N GLU A 113 -36.30 -46.43 0.86
CA GLU A 113 -37.56 -46.77 0.21
C GLU A 113 -38.07 -48.17 0.55
N ARG A 114 -37.17 -49.13 0.67
CA ARG A 114 -37.53 -50.47 1.09
C ARG A 114 -38.10 -50.44 2.51
N LEU A 115 -37.38 -49.84 3.47
CA LEU A 115 -37.80 -49.77 4.88
C LEU A 115 -39.06 -48.93 5.06
N GLU A 116 -39.26 -47.90 4.23
CA GLU A 116 -40.51 -47.14 4.21
C GLU A 116 -41.70 -48.01 3.78
N ARG A 117 -41.55 -48.82 2.73
CA ARG A 117 -42.59 -49.78 2.33
C ARG A 117 -42.90 -50.82 3.41
N ASP A 118 -41.86 -51.31 4.08
CA ASP A 118 -42.03 -52.29 5.18
C ASP A 118 -42.72 -51.66 6.38
N LEU A 119 -42.37 -50.44 6.79
CA LEU A 119 -43.05 -49.68 7.83
C LEU A 119 -44.53 -49.46 7.51
N ARG A 120 -44.85 -48.96 6.31
CA ARG A 120 -46.24 -48.77 5.87
C ARG A 120 -47.05 -50.05 5.91
N ARG A 121 -46.44 -51.21 5.55
CA ARG A 121 -47.05 -52.51 5.63
C ARG A 121 -47.38 -52.90 7.06
N VAL A 122 -46.48 -52.76 7.98
CA VAL A 122 -46.65 -53.12 9.41
C VAL A 122 -47.64 -52.18 10.08
N GLU A 123 -47.65 -50.88 9.74
CA GLU A 123 -48.67 -49.92 10.22
C GLU A 123 -50.11 -50.28 9.81
N VAL A 124 -50.29 -50.89 8.66
CA VAL A 124 -51.61 -51.40 8.24
C VAL A 124 -51.97 -52.69 9.01
N LEU A 125 -50.99 -53.57 9.26
CA LEU A 125 -51.22 -54.82 9.94
C LEU A 125 -51.53 -54.65 11.44
N VAL A 126 -50.93 -53.67 12.12
CA VAL A 126 -51.24 -53.38 13.54
C VAL A 126 -52.65 -52.89 13.73
N LYS A 127 -53.18 -52.08 12.79
CA LYS A 127 -54.58 -51.63 12.80
C LYS A 127 -55.56 -52.78 12.70
N LYS A 128 -55.11 -53.94 12.21
CA LYS A 128 -55.91 -55.19 12.10
C LYS A 128 -55.59 -56.19 13.23
N ASN A 129 -54.80 -55.84 14.23
CA ASN A 129 -54.32 -56.67 15.35
C ASN A 129 -53.49 -57.90 14.89
N PHE A 130 -52.83 -57.87 13.72
CA PHE A 130 -52.00 -58.99 13.26
C PHE A 130 -50.53 -58.92 13.72
N VAL A 131 -50.04 -57.71 14.14
CA VAL A 131 -48.68 -57.47 14.67
C VAL A 131 -48.75 -56.67 15.95
N SER A 132 -47.69 -56.74 16.77
CA SER A 132 -47.55 -55.96 17.99
C SER A 132 -47.12 -54.50 17.74
N GLU A 133 -47.45 -53.59 18.66
CA GLU A 133 -46.99 -52.21 18.64
C GLU A 133 -45.46 -52.10 18.68
N ARG A 134 -44.82 -53.05 19.41
CA ARG A 134 -43.36 -53.11 19.44
C ARG A 134 -42.73 -53.35 18.07
N GLU A 135 -43.32 -54.16 17.26
CA GLU A 135 -42.84 -54.44 15.87
C GLU A 135 -42.97 -53.21 15.01
N VAL A 136 -44.04 -52.39 15.15
CA VAL A 136 -44.15 -51.09 14.46
C VAL A 136 -43.04 -50.14 14.90
N LEU A 137 -42.73 -50.11 16.23
CA LEU A 137 -41.65 -49.26 16.74
C LEU A 137 -40.28 -49.68 16.21
N ASP A 138 -40.00 -50.98 16.11
CA ASP A 138 -38.77 -51.51 15.56
C ASP A 138 -38.60 -51.13 14.06
N HIS A 139 -39.65 -51.28 13.26
CA HIS A 139 -39.65 -50.86 11.85
C HIS A 139 -39.52 -49.33 11.69
N ARG A 140 -40.15 -48.55 12.57
CA ARG A 140 -40.03 -47.10 12.57
C ARG A 140 -38.63 -46.65 12.88
N THR A 141 -37.99 -47.27 13.88
CA THR A 141 -36.61 -47.01 14.25
C THR A 141 -35.65 -47.35 13.06
N ALA A 142 -35.89 -48.51 12.43
CA ALA A 142 -35.09 -48.88 11.23
C ALA A 142 -35.25 -47.87 10.08
N TYR A 143 -36.46 -47.38 9.82
CA TYR A 143 -36.72 -46.33 8.84
C TYR A 143 -35.99 -45.02 9.19
N GLU A 144 -36.09 -44.54 10.44
CA GLU A 144 -35.43 -43.29 10.85
C GLU A 144 -33.87 -43.43 10.76
N VAL A 145 -33.32 -44.60 11.13
CA VAL A 145 -31.89 -44.85 10.96
C VAL A 145 -31.47 -44.81 9.49
N ALA A 146 -32.23 -45.43 8.60
CA ALA A 146 -31.96 -45.41 7.16
C ALA A 146 -32.06 -44.00 6.57
N LYS A 147 -33.00 -43.21 7.05
CA LYS A 147 -33.13 -41.80 6.67
C LYS A 147 -31.89 -40.98 7.04
N LEU A 148 -31.42 -41.15 8.29
CA LEU A 148 -30.15 -40.49 8.71
C LEU A 148 -28.95 -40.98 7.90
N GLN A 149 -28.89 -42.27 7.54
CA GLN A 149 -27.80 -42.80 6.70
C GLN A 149 -27.82 -42.18 5.29
N ARG A 150 -29.00 -42.00 4.70
CA ARG A 150 -29.13 -41.32 3.40
C ARG A 150 -28.73 -39.87 3.51
N ASP A 151 -29.10 -39.17 4.60
CA ASP A 151 -28.73 -37.75 4.79
C ASP A 151 -27.21 -37.59 4.99
N ILE A 152 -26.56 -38.51 5.70
CA ILE A 152 -25.08 -38.56 5.79
C ILE A 152 -24.43 -38.79 4.43
N ALA A 153 -24.98 -39.71 3.63
CA ALA A 153 -24.49 -39.98 2.29
C ALA A 153 -24.67 -38.75 1.38
N GLN A 154 -25.79 -38.03 1.49
CA GLN A 154 -26.05 -36.78 0.75
C GLN A 154 -25.03 -35.72 1.12
N ALA A 155 -24.72 -35.50 2.38
CA ALA A 155 -23.72 -34.51 2.83
C ALA A 155 -22.31 -34.86 2.29
N LYS A 156 -21.98 -36.16 2.17
CA LYS A 156 -20.73 -36.59 1.53
C LYS A 156 -20.71 -36.29 0.02
N LEU A 157 -21.83 -36.49 -0.67
CA LEU A 157 -21.96 -36.13 -2.09
C LEU A 157 -21.80 -34.62 -2.29
N ASP A 158 -22.47 -33.81 -1.46
CA ASP A 158 -22.36 -32.35 -1.54
C ASP A 158 -20.92 -31.88 -1.35
N THR A 159 -20.17 -32.52 -0.45
CA THR A 159 -18.74 -32.28 -0.25
C THR A 159 -17.92 -32.65 -1.51
N ALA A 160 -18.19 -33.80 -2.11
CA ALA A 160 -17.49 -34.26 -3.30
C ALA A 160 -17.76 -33.33 -4.52
N VAL A 161 -19.01 -32.90 -4.70
CA VAL A 161 -19.39 -31.91 -5.73
C VAL A 161 -18.65 -30.58 -5.54
N GLU A 162 -18.51 -30.12 -4.30
CA GLU A 162 -17.75 -28.90 -4.00
C GLU A 162 -16.25 -29.10 -4.32
N MET A 163 -15.68 -30.28 -4.10
CA MET A 163 -14.29 -30.57 -4.48
C MET A 163 -14.08 -30.54 -5.99
N VAL A 164 -15.03 -31.06 -6.76
CA VAL A 164 -15.01 -30.92 -8.25
C VAL A 164 -15.07 -29.45 -8.65
N ARG A 165 -15.96 -28.66 -8.04
CA ARG A 165 -16.06 -27.24 -8.33
C ARG A 165 -14.75 -26.49 -8.05
N ARG A 166 -14.01 -26.88 -7.01
CA ARG A 166 -12.72 -26.29 -6.62
C ARG A 166 -11.56 -26.65 -7.52
N THR A 167 -11.73 -27.58 -8.48
CA THR A 167 -10.74 -27.82 -9.54
C THR A 167 -10.68 -26.67 -10.55
N ILE A 168 -11.74 -25.87 -10.66
CA ILE A 168 -11.80 -24.67 -11.49
C ILE A 168 -11.62 -23.44 -10.61
N ILE A 169 -10.45 -22.83 -10.68
CA ILE A 169 -10.04 -21.72 -9.85
C ILE A 169 -10.43 -20.42 -10.56
N ARG A 170 -11.16 -19.55 -9.84
CA ARG A 170 -11.71 -18.30 -10.37
C ARG A 170 -11.17 -17.08 -9.60
N ALA A 171 -11.22 -15.92 -10.26
CA ALA A 171 -10.89 -14.64 -9.63
C ALA A 171 -11.94 -14.25 -8.58
N PRO A 172 -11.54 -13.88 -7.35
CA PRO A 172 -12.47 -13.47 -6.29
C PRO A 172 -13.01 -12.05 -6.49
N HIS A 173 -12.30 -11.20 -7.20
CA HIS A 173 -12.65 -9.81 -7.52
C HIS A 173 -12.01 -9.38 -8.85
N ASP A 174 -12.42 -8.23 -9.35
CA ASP A 174 -11.78 -7.57 -10.49
C ASP A 174 -10.37 -7.11 -10.10
N GLY A 175 -9.43 -7.17 -11.04
CA GLY A 175 -8.07 -6.73 -10.78
C GLY A 175 -7.07 -7.17 -11.82
N GLN A 176 -5.80 -7.01 -11.50
CA GLN A 176 -4.67 -7.42 -12.34
C GLN A 176 -3.91 -8.57 -11.67
N VAL A 177 -3.51 -9.56 -12.45
CA VAL A 177 -2.62 -10.63 -11.99
C VAL A 177 -1.23 -10.04 -11.78
N SER A 178 -0.83 -9.90 -10.52
CA SER A 178 0.46 -9.29 -10.15
C SER A 178 1.60 -10.30 -10.14
N ASP A 179 1.30 -11.55 -9.83
CA ASP A 179 2.27 -12.65 -9.80
C ASP A 179 1.57 -13.96 -10.17
N CYS A 180 2.26 -14.80 -10.98
CA CYS A 180 1.82 -16.14 -11.34
C CYS A 180 3.02 -17.08 -11.23
N THR A 181 3.01 -17.94 -10.22
CA THR A 181 4.17 -18.77 -9.83
C THR A 181 4.12 -20.19 -10.38
N VAL A 182 3.05 -20.53 -11.13
CA VAL A 182 2.80 -21.92 -11.54
C VAL A 182 2.81 -22.08 -13.06
N LEU A 183 3.06 -23.32 -13.51
CA LEU A 183 3.13 -23.70 -14.91
C LEU A 183 2.14 -24.83 -15.23
N VAL A 184 1.70 -24.91 -16.49
CA VAL A 184 0.88 -26.02 -16.99
C VAL A 184 1.64 -27.32 -16.83
N GLY A 185 0.98 -28.38 -16.35
CA GLY A 185 1.56 -29.69 -16.06
C GLY A 185 2.19 -29.80 -14.66
N GLN A 186 2.35 -28.70 -13.91
CA GLN A 186 2.83 -28.75 -12.54
C GLN A 186 1.77 -29.34 -11.61
N ILE A 187 2.20 -30.19 -10.67
CA ILE A 187 1.33 -30.74 -9.62
C ILE A 187 1.28 -29.73 -8.47
N VAL A 188 0.07 -29.38 -8.07
CA VAL A 188 -0.20 -28.50 -6.92
C VAL A 188 -0.82 -29.30 -5.79
N ILE A 189 -0.58 -28.84 -4.56
CA ILE A 189 -1.10 -29.47 -3.34
C ILE A 189 -2.20 -28.56 -2.80
N GLY A 190 -3.37 -29.15 -2.56
CA GLY A 190 -4.52 -28.44 -1.98
C GLY A 190 -4.30 -28.07 -0.53
N ALA A 191 -4.97 -27.00 -0.09
CA ALA A 191 -4.98 -26.58 1.31
C ALA A 191 -5.71 -27.63 2.16
N GLN A 192 -4.99 -28.26 3.08
CA GLN A 192 -5.50 -29.15 4.10
C GLN A 192 -5.08 -28.63 5.48
N SER A 193 -5.59 -29.21 6.55
CA SER A 193 -5.47 -28.72 7.93
C SER A 193 -4.06 -28.33 8.40
N ILE A 194 -3.00 -28.81 7.76
CA ILE A 194 -1.60 -28.56 8.13
C ILE A 194 -0.87 -27.70 7.07
N ASN A 195 -1.35 -27.71 5.81
CA ASN A 195 -0.71 -27.02 4.70
C ASN A 195 -1.62 -25.92 4.14
N ASN A 196 -1.04 -24.74 3.94
CA ASN A 196 -1.75 -23.57 3.38
C ASN A 196 -2.03 -23.68 1.86
N GLY A 197 -1.81 -24.84 1.24
CA GLY A 197 -1.93 -25.06 -0.21
C GLY A 197 -0.84 -24.35 -1.02
N THR A 198 -0.59 -24.86 -2.22
CA THR A 198 0.37 -24.27 -3.16
C THR A 198 -0.14 -22.90 -3.60
N PRO A 199 0.63 -21.80 -3.45
CA PRO A 199 0.28 -20.50 -4.03
C PRO A 199 0.29 -20.63 -5.55
N LEU A 200 -0.74 -20.11 -6.21
CA LEU A 200 -0.89 -20.14 -7.66
C LEU A 200 -0.59 -18.78 -8.27
N MET A 201 -1.28 -17.76 -7.79
CA MET A 201 -1.14 -16.40 -8.28
C MET A 201 -1.69 -15.38 -7.28
N THR A 202 -1.37 -14.12 -7.50
CA THR A 202 -1.95 -13.00 -6.75
C THR A 202 -2.74 -12.11 -7.71
N VAL A 203 -3.98 -11.80 -7.35
CA VAL A 203 -4.81 -10.81 -8.04
C VAL A 203 -4.90 -9.57 -7.16
N SER A 204 -4.55 -8.41 -7.72
CA SER A 204 -4.54 -7.12 -7.02
C SER A 204 -5.50 -6.15 -7.70
N ASP A 205 -6.36 -5.52 -6.91
CA ASP A 205 -7.18 -4.41 -7.39
C ASP A 205 -6.28 -3.18 -7.53
N THR A 206 -6.17 -2.68 -8.75
CA THR A 206 -5.35 -1.51 -9.09
C THR A 206 -6.15 -0.21 -9.14
N SER A 207 -7.41 -0.19 -8.74
CA SER A 207 -8.26 1.01 -8.74
C SER A 207 -7.92 1.96 -7.60
N VAL A 208 -7.64 1.41 -6.42
CA VAL A 208 -7.24 2.14 -5.22
C VAL A 208 -5.91 1.58 -4.74
N LEU A 209 -4.94 2.46 -4.61
CA LEU A 209 -3.61 2.13 -4.11
C LEU A 209 -3.37 2.80 -2.77
N ARG A 210 -2.43 2.27 -2.02
CA ARG A 210 -1.93 2.89 -0.79
C ARG A 210 -0.41 2.93 -0.79
N VAL A 211 0.14 3.88 -0.06
CA VAL A 211 1.56 3.88 0.28
C VAL A 211 1.69 3.45 1.73
N ASP A 212 2.46 2.41 1.95
CA ASP A 212 2.84 1.97 3.29
C ASP A 212 4.13 2.72 3.67
N VAL A 213 4.03 3.62 4.64
CA VAL A 213 5.14 4.44 5.14
C VAL A 213 5.37 4.21 6.63
N ASN A 214 6.58 4.46 7.08
CA ASN A 214 6.93 4.43 8.49
C ASN A 214 7.12 5.86 8.99
N LEU A 215 6.24 6.34 9.86
CA LEU A 215 6.39 7.61 10.55
C LEU A 215 7.27 7.42 11.77
N ASN A 216 8.16 8.38 12.03
CA ASN A 216 8.90 8.42 13.29
C ASN A 216 7.98 8.86 14.44
N GLU A 217 8.40 8.70 15.69
CA GLU A 217 7.63 9.01 16.88
C GLU A 217 7.16 10.48 16.93
N PHE A 218 8.02 11.40 16.52
CA PHE A 218 7.68 12.84 16.45
C PHE A 218 6.54 13.12 15.46
N ALA A 219 6.57 12.49 14.31
CA ALA A 219 5.55 12.63 13.28
C ALA A 219 4.24 11.97 13.72
N ALA A 220 4.34 10.78 14.29
CA ALA A 220 3.16 9.98 14.68
C ALA A 220 2.31 10.67 15.78
N THR A 221 2.95 11.42 16.70
CA THR A 221 2.22 12.15 17.75
C THR A 221 1.45 13.38 17.25
N ARG A 222 1.73 13.84 16.03
CA ARG A 222 1.19 15.07 15.44
C ARG A 222 0.27 14.84 14.25
N VAL A 223 0.23 13.61 13.76
CA VAL A 223 -0.56 13.22 12.61
C VAL A 223 -1.76 12.39 13.08
N ASP A 224 -2.97 12.81 12.68
CA ASP A 224 -4.22 12.12 12.99
C ASP A 224 -4.71 11.30 11.80
N LEU A 225 -5.53 10.29 12.10
CA LEU A 225 -6.27 9.54 11.08
C LEU A 225 -7.20 10.47 10.30
N GLY A 226 -7.29 10.23 8.98
CA GLY A 226 -8.15 11.01 8.08
C GLY A 226 -7.54 12.33 7.60
N LYS A 227 -6.35 12.75 8.08
CA LYS A 227 -5.65 13.93 7.54
C LYS A 227 -5.30 13.75 6.08
N ASP A 228 -5.35 14.86 5.36
CA ASP A 228 -4.96 14.91 3.94
C ASP A 228 -3.44 14.81 3.81
N ALA A 229 -3.03 14.06 2.82
CA ALA A 229 -1.64 13.86 2.44
C ALA A 229 -1.45 14.06 0.96
N VAL A 230 -0.24 14.36 0.54
CA VAL A 230 0.15 14.41 -0.87
C VAL A 230 1.16 13.30 -1.11
N VAL A 231 0.86 12.44 -2.06
CA VAL A 231 1.75 11.36 -2.49
C VAL A 231 2.50 11.80 -3.74
N THR A 232 3.81 11.69 -3.71
CA THR A 232 4.72 11.94 -4.84
C THR A 232 5.54 10.70 -5.15
N PHE A 233 6.02 10.56 -6.38
CA PHE A 233 6.71 9.35 -6.84
C PHE A 233 8.04 9.74 -7.48
N ASP A 234 9.13 9.11 -7.02
CA ASP A 234 10.47 9.38 -7.58
C ASP A 234 10.60 8.90 -9.03
N SER A 235 9.88 7.82 -9.37
CA SER A 235 9.86 7.24 -10.72
C SER A 235 9.03 8.03 -11.73
N ILE A 236 8.15 8.95 -11.28
CA ILE A 236 7.28 9.78 -12.15
C ILE A 236 7.37 11.24 -11.69
N PRO A 237 8.39 11.98 -12.11
CA PRO A 237 8.61 13.35 -11.68
C PRO A 237 7.41 14.26 -11.98
N GLY A 238 7.02 15.06 -10.99
CA GLY A 238 5.91 16.01 -11.12
C GLY A 238 4.52 15.45 -10.86
N LEU A 239 4.34 14.14 -10.77
CA LEU A 239 3.06 13.54 -10.42
C LEU A 239 2.82 13.70 -8.91
N ARG A 240 1.70 14.35 -8.58
CA ARG A 240 1.21 14.52 -7.21
C ARG A 240 -0.21 13.99 -7.11
N LYS A 241 -0.44 13.06 -6.18
CA LYS A 241 -1.77 12.50 -5.94
C LYS A 241 -2.25 12.90 -4.55
N PRO A 242 -3.48 13.44 -4.44
CA PRO A 242 -4.10 13.61 -3.14
C PRO A 242 -4.39 12.24 -2.52
N GLY A 243 -4.06 12.10 -1.26
CA GLY A 243 -4.31 10.89 -0.49
C GLY A 243 -4.81 11.23 0.90
N LYS A 244 -5.26 10.21 1.62
CA LYS A 244 -5.70 10.32 3.01
C LYS A 244 -5.08 9.23 3.86
N ILE A 245 -4.76 9.55 5.09
CA ILE A 245 -4.29 8.58 6.08
C ILE A 245 -5.47 7.72 6.48
N THR A 246 -5.43 6.45 6.12
CA THR A 246 -6.50 5.48 6.40
C THR A 246 -6.21 4.60 7.60
N PHE A 247 -4.93 4.41 7.91
CA PHE A 247 -4.51 3.59 9.03
C PHE A 247 -3.17 4.07 9.59
N MET A 248 -3.02 4.00 10.90
CA MET A 248 -1.77 4.18 11.63
C MET A 248 -1.76 3.22 12.83
N THR A 249 -0.66 2.51 13.04
CA THR A 249 -0.55 1.62 14.20
C THR A 249 -0.53 2.43 15.50
N PRO A 250 -1.31 2.03 16.52
CA PRO A 250 -1.31 2.73 17.82
C PRO A 250 -0.04 2.47 18.63
N PHE A 251 0.75 1.47 18.26
CA PHE A 251 2.00 1.11 18.94
C PHE A 251 3.18 1.23 17.99
N GLY A 252 4.26 1.86 18.49
CA GLY A 252 5.53 1.93 17.78
C GLY A 252 6.21 0.57 17.71
N THR A 253 6.67 0.20 16.52
CA THR A 253 7.48 -0.99 16.28
C THR A 253 8.94 -0.61 16.07
N ALA A 254 9.87 -1.51 16.35
CA ALA A 254 11.27 -1.28 16.02
C ALA A 254 11.45 -1.25 14.50
N ASP A 255 12.25 -0.32 13.99
CA ASP A 255 12.61 -0.31 12.58
C ASP A 255 13.48 -1.52 12.24
N LEU A 256 13.24 -2.16 11.11
CA LEU A 256 14.00 -3.35 10.68
C LEU A 256 15.48 -3.05 10.38
N LYS A 257 15.81 -1.80 10.04
CA LYS A 257 17.17 -1.36 9.71
C LYS A 257 17.90 -0.76 10.90
N VAL A 258 17.16 -0.10 11.80
CA VAL A 258 17.70 0.57 12.99
C VAL A 258 16.84 0.17 14.20
N PRO A 259 17.20 -0.91 14.91
CA PRO A 259 16.36 -1.47 15.99
C PRO A 259 16.02 -0.51 17.13
N ASP A 260 16.86 0.49 17.36
CA ASP A 260 16.66 1.50 18.41
C ASP A 260 15.67 2.61 17.99
N LEU A 261 15.35 2.69 16.69
CA LEU A 261 14.38 3.65 16.15
C LEU A 261 12.97 3.08 16.24
N ARG A 262 12.09 3.83 16.91
CA ARG A 262 10.66 3.51 16.94
C ARG A 262 9.95 4.14 15.74
N VAL A 263 9.23 3.31 15.00
CA VAL A 263 8.44 3.74 13.85
C VAL A 263 7.00 3.30 13.99
N PHE A 264 6.11 4.09 13.41
CA PHE A 264 4.67 3.85 13.38
C PHE A 264 4.25 3.56 11.95
N PRO A 265 4.04 2.29 11.59
CA PRO A 265 3.53 1.93 10.28
C PRO A 265 2.20 2.63 9.98
N THR A 266 2.18 3.36 8.89
CA THR A 266 1.06 4.22 8.48
C THR A 266 0.71 3.95 7.03
N GLN A 267 -0.58 3.97 6.71
CA GLN A 267 -1.10 3.73 5.37
C GLN A 267 -1.81 4.97 4.86
N VAL A 268 -1.43 5.39 3.67
CA VAL A 268 -2.04 6.51 2.97
C VAL A 268 -2.65 6.02 1.68
N SER A 269 -3.99 6.05 1.59
CA SER A 269 -4.72 5.60 0.41
C SER A 269 -4.92 6.75 -0.58
N PHE A 270 -4.84 6.44 -1.86
CA PHE A 270 -5.05 7.38 -2.96
C PHE A 270 -5.66 6.68 -4.18
N THR A 271 -6.31 7.42 -5.06
CA THR A 271 -6.86 6.87 -6.30
C THR A 271 -5.74 6.64 -7.29
N ALA A 272 -5.68 5.44 -7.84
CA ALA A 272 -4.72 5.05 -8.86
C ALA A 272 -4.89 5.83 -10.17
N GLY A 273 -4.04 5.58 -11.14
CA GLY A 273 -4.01 6.20 -12.46
C GLY A 273 -2.62 6.70 -12.81
N ASP A 274 -2.50 7.32 -13.99
CA ASP A 274 -1.26 7.96 -14.50
C ASP A 274 -0.01 7.06 -14.45
N GLY A 275 -0.20 5.75 -14.67
CA GLY A 275 0.90 4.79 -14.75
C GLY A 275 1.49 4.34 -13.41
N VAL A 276 0.89 4.74 -12.28
CA VAL A 276 1.32 4.29 -10.96
C VAL A 276 1.01 2.81 -10.80
N ARG A 277 2.02 2.00 -10.46
CA ARG A 277 1.91 0.56 -10.26
C ARG A 277 2.28 0.18 -8.83
N PRO A 278 1.69 -0.87 -8.26
CA PRO A 278 2.18 -1.45 -7.01
C PRO A 278 3.66 -1.82 -7.12
N GLY A 279 4.41 -1.63 -6.04
CA GLY A 279 5.85 -1.93 -5.95
C GLY A 279 6.78 -0.72 -6.16
N ILE A 280 6.31 0.40 -6.70
CA ILE A 280 7.15 1.60 -6.84
C ILE A 280 7.31 2.32 -5.50
N SER A 281 8.39 3.08 -5.36
CA SER A 281 8.61 3.97 -4.22
C SER A 281 7.73 5.21 -4.31
N GLY A 282 7.18 5.62 -3.17
CA GLY A 282 6.38 6.84 -3.05
C GLY A 282 6.74 7.59 -1.78
N ASN A 283 6.78 8.91 -1.89
CA ASN A 283 6.98 9.82 -0.77
C ASN A 283 5.64 10.42 -0.37
N VAL A 284 5.33 10.38 0.91
CA VAL A 284 4.10 10.94 1.46
C VAL A 284 4.46 12.20 2.24
N THR A 285 3.85 13.31 1.87
CA THR A 285 3.94 14.58 2.59
C THR A 285 2.59 14.83 3.28
N VAL A 286 2.60 14.81 4.61
CA VAL A 286 1.41 15.08 5.43
C VAL A 286 1.51 16.49 5.97
N THR A 287 0.46 17.30 5.79
CA THR A 287 0.35 18.61 6.45
C THR A 287 -0.15 18.41 7.88
N VAL A 288 0.72 18.68 8.84
CA VAL A 288 0.41 18.56 10.27
C VAL A 288 -0.40 19.75 10.75
N ASP A 289 0.11 20.95 10.44
CA ASP A 289 -0.51 22.21 10.82
C ASP A 289 -0.27 23.29 9.75
N SER A 290 -1.12 24.30 9.71
CA SER A 290 -0.99 25.40 8.75
C SER A 290 -1.55 26.70 9.30
N VAL A 291 -0.82 27.80 9.10
CA VAL A 291 -1.27 29.16 9.43
C VAL A 291 -1.19 30.01 8.18
N LYS A 292 -2.30 30.66 7.84
CA LYS A 292 -2.38 31.54 6.67
C LYS A 292 -2.09 33.00 7.05
N GLY A 293 -1.37 33.69 6.17
CA GLY A 293 -1.15 35.12 6.26
C GLY A 293 -0.42 35.57 7.53
N CYS A 294 0.47 34.74 8.09
CA CYS A 294 1.27 35.10 9.25
C CYS A 294 2.53 35.89 8.85
N ILE A 295 3.08 36.65 9.80
CA ILE A 295 4.38 37.31 9.64
C ILE A 295 5.44 36.20 9.71
N ALA A 296 6.27 36.08 8.68
CA ALA A 296 7.28 35.05 8.56
C ALA A 296 8.66 35.67 8.29
N VAL A 297 9.66 35.06 8.90
CA VAL A 297 11.07 35.35 8.61
C VAL A 297 11.77 34.06 8.16
N PRO A 298 12.84 34.16 7.36
CA PRO A 298 13.63 32.96 7.04
C PRO A 298 14.17 32.29 8.30
N VAL A 299 14.19 30.95 8.34
CA VAL A 299 14.73 30.19 9.48
C VAL A 299 16.17 30.62 9.81
N SER A 300 16.96 30.99 8.78
CA SER A 300 18.33 31.49 8.94
C SER A 300 18.45 32.84 9.65
N ALA A 301 17.35 33.60 9.77
CA ALA A 301 17.33 34.87 10.50
C ALA A 301 17.08 34.71 12.00
N VAL A 302 16.77 33.48 12.45
CA VAL A 302 16.52 33.17 13.86
C VAL A 302 17.78 32.66 14.52
N PHE A 303 18.24 33.36 15.55
CA PHE A 303 19.43 33.01 16.29
C PHE A 303 19.06 32.50 17.70
N ILE A 304 19.81 31.52 18.17
CA ILE A 304 19.64 30.94 19.50
C ILE A 304 20.66 31.56 20.43
N ASP A 305 20.22 32.13 21.55
CA ASP A 305 21.09 32.65 22.60
C ASP A 305 20.62 32.11 23.96
N GLY A 306 21.28 31.05 24.40
CA GLY A 306 20.82 30.28 25.56
C GLY A 306 19.41 29.71 25.37
N ALA A 307 18.46 30.14 26.19
CA ALA A 307 17.05 29.72 26.10
C ALA A 307 16.21 30.65 25.19
N ASP A 308 16.75 31.81 24.79
CA ASP A 308 16.02 32.83 24.02
C ASP A 308 16.20 32.64 22.52
N ARG A 309 15.19 33.08 21.77
CA ARG A 309 15.21 33.16 20.30
C ARG A 309 15.27 34.64 19.95
N LEU A 310 16.31 35.01 19.18
CA LEU A 310 16.59 36.40 18.81
C LEU A 310 16.54 36.53 17.29
N VAL A 311 16.06 37.68 16.82
CA VAL A 311 16.14 38.17 15.45
C VAL A 311 16.81 39.53 15.45
N TYR A 312 17.79 39.75 14.58
CA TYR A 312 18.41 41.06 14.39
C TYR A 312 17.61 41.83 13.37
N VAL A 313 16.94 42.89 13.82
CA VAL A 313 16.12 43.79 13.01
C VAL A 313 16.89 45.06 12.75
N ARG A 314 16.79 45.60 11.53
CA ARG A 314 17.42 46.86 11.18
C ARG A 314 16.61 48.03 11.70
N ALA A 315 17.18 48.83 12.60
CA ALA A 315 16.54 50.03 13.16
C ALA A 315 16.56 51.19 12.14
N ALA A 316 15.80 52.26 12.41
CA ALA A 316 15.69 53.41 11.53
C ALA A 316 17.01 54.17 11.31
N ASP A 317 17.96 54.05 12.22
CA ASP A 317 19.30 54.59 12.19
C ASP A 317 20.28 53.72 11.34
N GLY A 318 19.81 52.55 10.87
CA GLY A 318 20.60 51.62 10.05
C GLY A 318 21.38 50.60 10.85
N GLU A 319 21.35 50.63 12.20
CA GLU A 319 22.04 49.69 13.05
C GLU A 319 21.18 48.42 13.27
N TRP A 320 21.82 47.32 13.74
CA TRP A 320 21.17 46.04 14.02
C TRP A 320 20.78 45.98 15.50
N GLU A 321 19.49 45.84 15.76
CA GLU A 321 18.90 45.64 17.09
C GLU A 321 18.56 44.17 17.32
N ALA A 322 19.09 43.55 18.36
CA ALA A 322 18.70 42.19 18.75
C ALA A 322 17.35 42.23 19.46
N ARG A 323 16.33 41.62 18.90
CA ARG A 323 14.98 41.51 19.51
C ARG A 323 14.65 40.08 19.87
N LYS A 324 14.11 39.90 21.07
CA LYS A 324 13.55 38.61 21.48
C LYS A 324 12.25 38.36 20.74
N VAL A 325 12.09 37.19 20.17
CA VAL A 325 10.92 36.80 19.37
C VAL A 325 10.24 35.57 19.92
N THR A 326 8.90 35.57 19.81
CA THR A 326 8.09 34.38 20.04
C THR A 326 7.77 33.73 18.72
N LEU A 327 8.29 32.51 18.53
CA LEU A 327 8.11 31.77 17.29
C LEU A 327 6.79 30.97 17.31
N GLY A 328 6.27 30.69 16.12
CA GLY A 328 5.15 29.80 15.89
C GLY A 328 5.53 28.61 15.03
N LEU A 329 4.71 28.30 14.02
CA LEU A 329 4.96 27.24 13.07
C LEU A 329 6.16 27.57 12.17
N SER A 330 6.87 26.52 11.75
CA SER A 330 8.02 26.62 10.88
C SER A 330 7.91 25.60 9.74
N ASP A 331 8.28 26.00 8.55
CA ASP A 331 8.55 25.09 7.43
C ASP A 331 10.06 24.97 7.19
N ALA A 332 10.46 24.33 6.09
CA ALA A 332 11.88 24.14 5.75
C ALA A 332 12.66 25.45 5.52
N SER A 333 11.99 26.56 5.22
CA SER A 333 12.61 27.83 4.81
C SER A 333 12.21 29.01 5.67
N TRP A 334 11.00 29.01 6.23
CA TRP A 334 10.40 30.14 6.91
C TRP A 334 9.83 29.74 8.28
N THR A 335 9.89 30.68 9.21
CA THR A 335 9.35 30.53 10.55
C THR A 335 8.37 31.67 10.84
N GLN A 336 7.21 31.32 11.39
CA GLN A 336 6.25 32.29 11.90
C GLN A 336 6.81 33.02 13.11
N VAL A 337 6.70 34.34 13.09
CA VAL A 337 6.94 35.19 14.25
C VAL A 337 5.60 35.67 14.77
N LYS A 338 5.27 35.28 16.03
CA LYS A 338 4.04 35.73 16.71
C LYS A 338 4.21 37.12 17.29
N GLU A 339 5.41 37.38 17.87
CA GLU A 339 5.75 38.65 18.53
C GLU A 339 7.23 38.98 18.30
N GLY A 340 7.54 40.28 18.20
CA GLY A 340 8.92 40.80 18.15
C GLY A 340 9.35 41.36 16.81
N VAL A 341 8.66 41.05 15.69
CA VAL A 341 8.98 41.60 14.36
C VAL A 341 7.70 42.07 13.67
N ALA A 342 7.74 43.24 13.08
CA ALA A 342 6.64 43.81 12.31
C ALA A 342 6.76 43.48 10.82
N LEU A 343 5.64 43.56 10.11
CA LEU A 343 5.60 43.29 8.66
C LEU A 343 6.46 44.33 7.91
N GLY A 344 7.35 43.83 7.03
CA GLY A 344 8.23 44.67 6.19
C GLY A 344 9.56 45.06 6.84
N GLU A 345 9.77 44.76 8.12
CA GLU A 345 11.08 44.98 8.76
C GLU A 345 12.17 44.11 8.10
N VAL A 346 13.36 44.68 8.01
CA VAL A 346 14.54 43.99 7.46
C VAL A 346 15.22 43.23 8.57
N VAL A 347 15.43 41.92 8.34
CA VAL A 347 16.07 41.00 9.27
C VAL A 347 17.41 40.53 8.71
N SER A 348 18.39 40.35 9.59
CA SER A 348 19.71 39.81 9.21
C SER A 348 19.68 38.29 9.16
N LEU A 349 20.30 37.72 8.12
CA LEU A 349 20.49 36.26 7.95
C LEU A 349 21.82 35.78 8.58
N ILE A 350 22.67 36.71 8.99
CA ILE A 350 23.99 36.46 9.59
C ILE A 350 24.02 37.21 10.92
N ARG A 351 24.63 36.64 11.95
CA ARG A 351 24.78 37.31 13.24
C ARG A 351 25.67 38.56 13.07
N PRO A 352 25.13 39.81 13.21
CA PRO A 352 25.93 41.00 13.05
C PRO A 352 26.99 41.07 14.18
N ALA A 353 28.15 41.61 13.85
CA ALA A 353 29.11 42.04 14.90
C ALA A 353 28.49 43.29 15.56
N LEU A 354 27.95 43.11 16.76
CA LEU A 354 27.47 44.26 17.53
C LEU A 354 28.68 45.11 17.91
N THR A 355 28.79 46.29 17.28
CA THR A 355 29.70 47.33 17.71
C THR A 355 29.25 47.76 19.11
N ARG A 356 30.09 47.51 20.13
CA ARG A 356 29.86 48.02 21.49
C ARG A 356 30.10 49.49 21.54
#